data_7f17eda5621bc48b7c8a7f4ad3d6f04d
#
_entry.id   7f17eda5621bc48b7c8a7f4ad3d6f04d
#
_cell.length_a   1.000
_cell.length_b   1.000
_cell.length_c   1.000
_cell.angle_alpha   90.00
_cell.angle_beta   90.00
_cell.angle_gamma   90.00
#
_symmetry.space_group_name_H-M   'P 1'
#
loop_
_entity.id
_entity.type
_entity.pdbx_description
1 polymer ?
#
loop_
_entity_poly.entity_id
_entity_poly.type
_entity_poly.pdbx_seq_one_letter_code
_entity_poly.pdbx_strand_id
1 'polypeptide(L)'
;LHATSAGGSLYENADQIESPTGLIPFTLSYLGRSYGQDAHVGALETTDFYVAPGLGEDDQGNPPSALWQKVGSAPPVELVQGVEDLEVLFGVDTTLNDGTANANQYVDFDAVPDPNQVVSLRVSVTVNSVDSVDGGNPLSRTFSKTLLLRNASPEV
;
A
#
# COMPACT_ATOMS: atom_id res chain seq x y z
N LEU A 1 -11.54 21.25 6.31
CA LEU A 1 -10.93 21.80 5.09
C LEU A 1 -12.01 21.85 4.02
N HIS A 2 -12.39 23.02 3.61
CA HIS A 2 -13.37 23.22 2.56
C HIS A 2 -12.62 23.72 1.31
N ALA A 3 -12.55 22.90 0.27
CA ALA A 3 -12.08 23.36 -1.04
C ALA A 3 -13.25 24.00 -1.77
N THR A 4 -13.10 25.24 -2.20
CA THR A 4 -14.11 25.96 -2.98
C THR A 4 -13.62 26.18 -4.39
N SER A 5 -14.53 26.05 -5.36
CA SER A 5 -14.26 26.38 -6.76
C SER A 5 -14.90 27.73 -7.08
N ALA A 6 -14.13 28.69 -7.53
CA ALA A 6 -14.60 29.94 -8.07
C ALA A 6 -13.86 30.23 -9.39
N GLY A 7 -14.60 30.51 -10.45
CA GLY A 7 -14.00 30.81 -11.74
C GLY A 7 -13.24 29.66 -12.39
N GLY A 8 -13.60 28.41 -12.07
CA GLY A 8 -12.97 27.21 -12.63
C GLY A 8 -11.61 26.81 -12.05
N SER A 9 -11.20 27.46 -10.97
CA SER A 9 -9.99 27.09 -10.22
C SER A 9 -10.36 26.53 -8.86
N LEU A 10 -9.67 25.48 -8.45
CA LEU A 10 -9.67 25.04 -7.05
C LEU A 10 -8.63 25.86 -6.29
N TYR A 11 -9.05 26.46 -5.22
CA TYR A 11 -8.15 27.15 -4.31
C TYR A 11 -8.54 26.86 -2.87
N GLU A 12 -7.58 27.03 -2.03
CA GLU A 12 -7.76 26.89 -0.61
C GLU A 12 -8.65 28.03 -0.10
N ASN A 13 -9.68 27.69 0.67
CA ASN A 13 -10.38 28.65 1.49
C ASN A 13 -9.62 28.80 2.82
N ALA A 14 -8.45 29.43 2.73
CA ALA A 14 -7.54 29.56 3.85
C ALA A 14 -7.96 30.63 4.86
N ASP A 15 -8.93 31.46 4.52
CA ASP A 15 -9.28 32.63 5.31
C ASP A 15 -10.17 32.31 6.51
N GLN A 16 -10.78 31.11 6.53
CA GLN A 16 -11.73 30.76 7.59
C GLN A 16 -11.74 29.25 7.89
N ILE A 17 -11.82 28.91 9.15
CA ILE A 17 -12.14 27.56 9.65
C ILE A 17 -13.45 27.60 10.46
N GLU A 18 -14.28 26.59 10.27
CA GLU A 18 -15.47 26.40 11.11
C GLU A 18 -15.05 25.92 12.51
N SER A 19 -15.54 26.58 13.51
CA SER A 19 -15.45 26.15 14.90
C SER A 19 -16.85 26.12 15.53
N PRO A 20 -17.04 25.47 16.68
CA PRO A 20 -18.32 25.47 17.40
C PRO A 20 -18.85 26.86 17.74
N THR A 21 -18.01 27.88 17.71
CA THR A 21 -18.35 29.27 17.99
C THR A 21 -18.50 30.15 16.75
N GLY A 22 -18.36 29.58 15.54
CA GLY A 22 -18.49 30.28 14.27
C GLY A 22 -17.22 30.20 13.42
N LEU A 23 -17.21 30.99 12.32
CA LEU A 23 -16.07 31.10 11.42
C LEU A 23 -14.94 31.94 12.06
N ILE A 24 -13.75 31.36 12.08
CA ILE A 24 -12.55 32.06 12.58
C ILE A 24 -11.69 32.44 11.36
N PRO A 25 -11.31 33.72 11.22
CA PRO A 25 -10.37 34.13 10.19
C PRO A 25 -9.04 33.40 10.35
N PHE A 26 -8.51 32.90 9.24
CA PHE A 26 -7.29 32.10 9.22
C PHE A 26 -6.39 32.54 8.07
N THR A 27 -5.16 32.87 8.36
CA THR A 27 -4.23 33.48 7.42
C THR A 27 -3.17 32.53 6.84
N LEU A 28 -3.25 31.22 7.16
CA LEU A 28 -2.31 30.23 6.66
C LEU A 28 -2.86 29.53 5.41
N SER A 29 -2.09 29.55 4.35
CA SER A 29 -2.37 28.77 3.14
C SER A 29 -1.90 27.32 3.32
N TYR A 30 -2.83 26.38 3.34
CA TYR A 30 -2.51 24.96 3.53
C TYR A 30 -2.04 24.28 2.24
N LEU A 31 -2.56 24.70 1.09
CA LEU A 31 -2.21 24.10 -0.19
C LEU A 31 -1.00 24.79 -0.85
N GLY A 32 -0.70 26.01 -0.46
CA GLY A 32 0.47 26.76 -0.92
C GLY A 32 0.42 27.25 -2.37
N ARG A 33 -0.61 26.86 -3.15
CA ARG A 33 -0.79 27.27 -4.55
C ARG A 33 -2.22 27.12 -5.04
N SER A 34 -2.56 27.78 -6.14
CA SER A 34 -3.81 27.59 -6.87
C SER A 34 -3.74 26.38 -7.77
N TYR A 35 -4.84 25.66 -7.90
CA TYR A 35 -5.01 24.49 -8.79
C TYR A 35 -5.99 24.84 -9.90
N GLY A 36 -5.71 24.34 -11.12
CA GLY A 36 -6.54 24.55 -12.31
C GLY A 36 -7.79 23.67 -12.35
N GLN A 37 -8.53 23.77 -13.45
CA GLN A 37 -9.77 23.01 -13.69
C GLN A 37 -9.54 21.50 -13.82
N ASP A 38 -8.32 21.09 -14.10
CA ASP A 38 -7.85 19.71 -14.23
C ASP A 38 -7.43 19.08 -12.89
N ALA A 39 -7.54 19.84 -11.79
CA ALA A 39 -7.20 19.35 -10.47
C ALA A 39 -8.24 18.34 -9.96
N HIS A 40 -7.76 17.24 -9.40
CA HIS A 40 -8.56 16.23 -8.74
C HIS A 40 -8.39 16.28 -7.23
N VAL A 41 -9.50 16.24 -6.52
CA VAL A 41 -9.53 16.11 -5.06
C VAL A 41 -10.10 14.74 -4.71
N GLY A 42 -9.35 13.98 -3.92
CA GLY A 42 -9.75 12.65 -3.49
C GLY A 42 -9.47 12.40 -2.02
N ALA A 43 -10.13 11.43 -1.44
CA ALA A 43 -9.79 10.90 -0.14
C ALA A 43 -8.69 9.85 -0.30
N LEU A 44 -7.68 9.91 0.58
CA LEU A 44 -6.71 8.83 0.69
C LEU A 44 -7.33 7.70 1.50
N GLU A 45 -7.35 6.51 0.91
CA GLU A 45 -7.74 5.28 1.59
C GLU A 45 -6.56 4.33 1.62
N THR A 46 -6.26 3.79 2.80
CA THR A 46 -5.20 2.79 2.99
C THR A 46 -5.82 1.41 3.05
N THR A 47 -5.23 0.47 2.34
CA THR A 47 -5.56 -0.95 2.44
C THR A 47 -4.33 -1.72 2.90
N ASP A 48 -4.45 -2.39 4.05
CA ASP A 48 -3.39 -3.21 4.62
C ASP A 48 -3.68 -4.69 4.35
N PHE A 49 -2.65 -5.43 3.94
CA PHE A 49 -2.67 -6.90 3.83
C PHE A 49 -1.64 -7.46 4.80
N TYR A 50 -2.03 -8.46 5.58
CA TYR A 50 -1.15 -9.09 6.56
C TYR A 50 -1.55 -10.54 6.82
N VAL A 51 -0.61 -11.32 7.33
CA VAL A 51 -0.84 -12.70 7.77
C VAL A 51 -1.08 -12.74 9.27
N ALA A 52 -2.13 -13.43 9.69
CA ALA A 52 -2.51 -13.62 11.08
C ALA A 52 -3.31 -14.94 11.23
N PRO A 53 -3.55 -15.43 12.45
CA PRO A 53 -4.41 -16.59 12.67
C PRO A 53 -5.80 -16.37 12.06
N GLY A 54 -6.28 -17.39 11.34
CA GLY A 54 -7.60 -17.41 10.70
C GLY A 54 -8.74 -17.71 11.68
N LEU A 55 -9.96 -17.64 11.18
CA LEU A 55 -11.18 -17.91 11.96
C LEU A 55 -11.56 -19.40 12.00
N GLY A 56 -10.99 -20.21 11.09
CA GLY A 56 -11.22 -21.65 11.04
C GLY A 56 -10.35 -22.45 12.00
N GLU A 57 -10.47 -23.77 11.93
CA GLU A 57 -9.63 -24.72 12.66
C GLU A 57 -9.10 -25.75 11.65
N ASP A 58 -7.87 -26.21 11.86
CA ASP A 58 -7.25 -27.32 11.15
C ASP A 58 -7.73 -28.68 11.73
N ASP A 59 -7.23 -29.80 11.19
CA ASP A 59 -7.51 -31.15 11.64
C ASP A 59 -7.00 -31.45 13.07
N GLN A 60 -6.24 -30.54 13.67
CA GLN A 60 -5.73 -30.61 15.06
C GLN A 60 -6.43 -29.64 16.00
N GLY A 61 -7.39 -28.84 15.50
CA GLY A 61 -8.15 -27.84 16.27
C GLY A 61 -7.39 -26.53 16.48
N ASN A 62 -6.37 -26.24 15.67
CA ASN A 62 -5.65 -24.97 15.74
C ASN A 62 -6.12 -24.02 14.64
N PRO A 63 -6.12 -22.68 14.88
CA PRO A 63 -6.41 -21.72 13.84
C PRO A 63 -5.28 -21.74 12.77
N PRO A 64 -5.60 -22.03 11.49
CA PRO A 64 -4.61 -21.93 10.41
C PRO A 64 -4.19 -20.48 10.20
N SER A 65 -2.98 -20.25 9.69
CA SER A 65 -2.58 -18.94 9.23
C SER A 65 -3.47 -18.46 8.07
N ALA A 66 -3.79 -17.18 8.00
CA ALA A 66 -4.66 -16.63 6.98
C ALA A 66 -4.19 -15.25 6.51
N LEU A 67 -4.51 -14.92 5.26
CA LEU A 67 -4.37 -13.57 4.73
C LEU A 67 -5.57 -12.73 5.12
N TRP A 68 -5.30 -11.57 5.70
CA TRP A 68 -6.27 -10.59 6.11
C TRP A 68 -6.15 -9.31 5.31
N GLN A 69 -7.27 -8.63 5.12
CA GLN A 69 -7.35 -7.29 4.56
C GLN A 69 -8.00 -6.34 5.56
N LYS A 70 -7.44 -5.14 5.69
CA LYS A 70 -8.04 -4.04 6.43
C LYS A 70 -8.06 -2.79 5.56
N VAL A 71 -9.24 -2.18 5.42
CA VAL A 71 -9.45 -0.96 4.62
C VAL A 71 -9.73 0.20 5.58
N GLY A 72 -8.83 1.17 5.62
CA GLY A 72 -8.94 2.34 6.49
C GLY A 72 -9.18 1.98 7.95
N SER A 73 -10.27 2.48 8.53
CA SER A 73 -10.69 2.20 9.91
C SER A 73 -11.71 1.05 10.02
N ALA A 74 -12.06 0.38 8.92
CA ALA A 74 -12.99 -0.75 8.94
C ALA A 74 -12.40 -1.95 9.70
N PRO A 75 -13.24 -2.82 10.26
CA PRO A 75 -12.78 -4.09 10.81
C PRO A 75 -12.06 -4.92 9.75
N PRO A 76 -11.00 -5.66 10.11
CA PRO A 76 -10.32 -6.53 9.17
C PRO A 76 -11.22 -7.68 8.72
N VAL A 77 -10.99 -8.15 7.50
CA VAL A 77 -11.70 -9.27 6.87
C VAL A 77 -10.68 -10.34 6.48
N GLU A 78 -10.96 -11.58 6.88
CA GLU A 78 -10.19 -12.74 6.41
C GLU A 78 -10.49 -12.98 4.92
N LEU A 79 -9.45 -13.07 4.10
CA LEU A 79 -9.56 -13.30 2.67
C LEU A 79 -9.42 -14.78 2.31
N VAL A 80 -8.37 -15.44 2.83
CA VAL A 80 -8.08 -16.83 2.52
C VAL A 80 -7.22 -17.47 3.62
N GLN A 81 -7.58 -18.69 4.01
CA GLN A 81 -6.82 -19.52 4.95
C GLN A 81 -5.65 -20.23 4.26
N GLY A 82 -4.69 -20.66 5.06
CA GLY A 82 -3.51 -21.38 4.59
C GLY A 82 -2.38 -20.49 4.07
N VAL A 83 -2.48 -19.17 4.19
CA VAL A 83 -1.38 -18.27 3.85
C VAL A 83 -0.42 -18.15 5.03
N GLU A 84 0.78 -18.72 4.88
CA GLU A 84 1.81 -18.74 5.92
C GLU A 84 2.70 -17.52 5.90
N ASP A 85 2.98 -17.00 4.70
CA ASP A 85 3.91 -15.89 4.51
C ASP A 85 3.52 -15.00 3.35
N LEU A 86 3.73 -13.70 3.52
CA LEU A 86 3.57 -12.67 2.51
C LEU A 86 4.80 -11.78 2.52
N GLU A 87 5.68 -11.96 1.55
CA GLU A 87 6.91 -11.19 1.39
C GLU A 87 6.76 -10.16 0.27
N VAL A 88 7.22 -8.93 0.50
CA VAL A 88 7.30 -7.89 -0.51
C VAL A 88 8.71 -7.34 -0.57
N LEU A 89 9.40 -7.59 -1.68
CA LEU A 89 10.71 -7.04 -1.95
C LEU A 89 10.64 -5.90 -2.94
N PHE A 90 11.45 -4.88 -2.71
CA PHE A 90 11.57 -3.69 -3.54
C PHE A 90 12.68 -3.89 -4.56
N GLY A 91 12.31 -3.84 -5.84
CA GLY A 91 13.27 -3.89 -6.94
C GLY A 91 13.87 -2.52 -7.17
N VAL A 92 15.15 -2.38 -6.83
CA VAL A 92 15.90 -1.13 -6.88
C VAL A 92 16.78 -1.10 -8.12
N ASP A 93 16.79 0.03 -8.81
CA ASP A 93 17.76 0.35 -9.86
C ASP A 93 18.90 1.15 -9.23
N THR A 94 20.06 0.54 -9.09
CA THR A 94 21.25 1.20 -8.56
C THR A 94 22.20 1.73 -9.66
N THR A 95 21.85 1.47 -10.94
CA THR A 95 22.61 1.93 -12.11
C THR A 95 21.98 3.19 -12.73
N LEU A 96 22.01 4.29 -11.97
CA LEU A 96 21.43 5.56 -12.41
C LEU A 96 22.08 6.05 -13.72
N ASN A 97 21.27 6.64 -14.59
CA ASN A 97 21.68 7.29 -15.86
C ASN A 97 22.11 6.34 -17.00
N ASP A 98 21.73 5.08 -17.00
CA ASP A 98 21.94 4.17 -18.14
C ASP A 98 20.80 4.22 -19.18
N GLY A 99 19.76 5.04 -18.91
CA GLY A 99 18.59 5.21 -19.77
C GLY A 99 17.56 4.09 -19.69
N THR A 100 17.71 3.18 -18.73
CA THR A 100 16.79 2.07 -18.53
C THR A 100 16.41 1.96 -17.06
N ALA A 101 15.11 1.78 -16.76
CA ALA A 101 14.60 1.55 -15.43
C ALA A 101 14.52 0.04 -15.18
N ASN A 102 15.62 -0.56 -14.71
CA ASN A 102 15.72 -2.00 -14.45
C ASN A 102 16.12 -2.30 -13.03
N ALA A 103 15.30 -3.06 -12.30
CA ALA A 103 15.71 -3.56 -10.99
C ALA A 103 16.89 -4.53 -11.14
N ASN A 104 18.03 -4.16 -10.60
CA ASN A 104 19.22 -5.00 -10.52
C ASN A 104 19.43 -5.63 -9.14
N GLN A 105 18.64 -5.18 -8.16
CA GLN A 105 18.65 -5.70 -6.79
C GLN A 105 17.24 -5.74 -6.24
N TYR A 106 16.92 -6.78 -5.43
CA TYR A 106 15.67 -6.88 -4.66
C TYR A 106 16.01 -6.89 -3.18
N VAL A 107 15.42 -5.97 -2.43
CA VAL A 107 15.73 -5.74 -1.01
C VAL A 107 14.44 -5.51 -0.21
N ASP A 108 14.53 -5.73 1.11
CA ASP A 108 13.50 -5.32 2.04
C ASP A 108 13.36 -3.79 2.09
N PHE A 109 12.22 -3.30 2.55
CA PHE A 109 11.94 -1.87 2.64
C PHE A 109 13.02 -1.11 3.41
N ASP A 110 13.48 -1.65 4.55
CA ASP A 110 14.48 -1.01 5.41
C ASP A 110 15.88 -0.95 4.77
N ALA A 111 16.11 -1.75 3.74
CA ALA A 111 17.38 -1.78 2.99
C ALA A 111 17.32 -0.98 1.68
N VAL A 112 16.18 -0.32 1.36
CA VAL A 112 16.07 0.55 0.18
C VAL A 112 16.93 1.80 0.39
N PRO A 113 17.97 2.03 -0.45
CA PRO A 113 18.88 3.15 -0.26
C PRO A 113 18.25 4.50 -0.58
N ASP A 114 17.40 4.56 -1.62
CA ASP A 114 16.66 5.72 -2.05
C ASP A 114 15.31 5.27 -2.63
N PRO A 115 14.15 5.72 -2.08
CA PRO A 115 12.84 5.39 -2.60
C PRO A 115 12.63 5.75 -4.08
N ASN A 116 13.32 6.77 -4.60
CA ASN A 116 13.23 7.16 -6.01
C ASN A 116 13.86 6.12 -6.96
N GLN A 117 14.68 5.23 -6.46
CA GLN A 117 15.29 4.14 -7.23
C GLN A 117 14.43 2.88 -7.31
N VAL A 118 13.28 2.85 -6.62
CA VAL A 118 12.38 1.69 -6.65
C VAL A 118 11.60 1.69 -7.96
N VAL A 119 11.87 0.69 -8.81
CA VAL A 119 11.24 0.56 -10.14
C VAL A 119 10.27 -0.63 -10.24
N SER A 120 10.31 -1.54 -9.29
CA SER A 120 9.42 -2.70 -9.25
C SER A 120 9.19 -3.22 -7.83
N LEU A 121 8.16 -4.04 -7.68
CA LEU A 121 7.89 -4.81 -6.47
C LEU A 121 7.83 -6.29 -6.83
N ARG A 122 8.44 -7.15 -6.00
CA ARG A 122 8.26 -8.58 -6.05
C ARG A 122 7.44 -9.01 -4.85
N VAL A 123 6.28 -9.59 -5.12
CA VAL A 123 5.40 -10.13 -4.08
C VAL A 123 5.48 -11.65 -4.13
N SER A 124 5.79 -12.27 -3.00
CA SER A 124 5.82 -13.71 -2.81
C SER A 124 4.82 -14.10 -1.73
N VAL A 125 4.02 -15.13 -2.02
CA VAL A 125 3.03 -15.68 -1.09
C VAL A 125 3.31 -17.15 -0.91
N THR A 126 3.52 -17.59 0.32
CA THR A 126 3.63 -19.01 0.67
C THR A 126 2.30 -19.49 1.25
N VAL A 127 1.75 -20.54 0.64
CA VAL A 127 0.48 -21.14 1.07
C VAL A 127 0.69 -22.59 1.47
N ASN A 128 0.00 -22.99 2.52
CA ASN A 128 -0.06 -24.37 3.01
C ASN A 128 -1.49 -24.91 2.89
N SER A 129 -1.62 -26.23 2.78
CA SER A 129 -2.92 -26.86 3.02
C SER A 129 -3.33 -26.59 4.48
N VAL A 130 -4.62 -26.32 4.71
CA VAL A 130 -5.14 -26.09 6.07
C VAL A 130 -5.01 -27.37 6.89
N ASP A 131 -5.40 -28.49 6.30
CA ASP A 131 -5.28 -29.80 6.92
C ASP A 131 -3.98 -30.50 6.54
N SER A 132 -3.55 -31.40 7.42
CA SER A 132 -2.42 -32.28 7.17
C SER A 132 -2.69 -33.15 5.93
N VAL A 133 -1.68 -33.31 5.08
CA VAL A 133 -1.73 -34.18 3.94
C VAL A 133 -0.90 -35.44 4.26
N ASP A 134 -0.48 -36.18 3.32
CA ASP A 134 0.25 -37.44 3.48
C ASP A 134 1.43 -37.28 4.48
N GLY A 135 1.45 -38.15 5.50
CA GLY A 135 2.50 -38.17 6.53
C GLY A 135 2.38 -37.13 7.62
N GLY A 136 1.26 -36.42 7.75
CA GLY A 136 1.00 -35.45 8.83
C GLY A 136 1.64 -34.08 8.66
N ASN A 137 2.14 -33.78 7.44
CA ASN A 137 2.66 -32.45 7.10
C ASN A 137 1.74 -31.72 6.13
N PRO A 138 1.60 -30.39 6.23
CA PRO A 138 0.87 -29.61 5.24
C PRO A 138 1.63 -29.56 3.91
N LEU A 139 0.89 -29.50 2.81
CA LEU A 139 1.46 -29.26 1.48
C LEU A 139 1.73 -27.77 1.33
N SER A 140 2.99 -27.40 1.11
CA SER A 140 3.41 -26.00 0.96
C SER A 140 3.73 -25.65 -0.49
N ARG A 141 3.35 -24.42 -0.91
CA ARG A 141 3.72 -23.84 -2.21
C ARG A 141 3.95 -22.35 -2.08
N THR A 142 4.99 -21.86 -2.79
CA THR A 142 5.26 -20.41 -2.90
C THR A 142 4.98 -19.94 -4.32
N PHE A 143 4.28 -18.83 -4.43
CA PHE A 143 4.00 -18.11 -5.66
C PHE A 143 4.66 -16.74 -5.61
N SER A 144 5.36 -16.35 -6.67
CA SER A 144 5.98 -15.03 -6.76
C SER A 144 5.55 -14.32 -8.02
N LYS A 145 5.37 -13.00 -7.91
CA LYS A 145 5.10 -12.12 -9.04
C LYS A 145 5.85 -10.81 -8.91
N THR A 146 6.45 -10.36 -10.03
CA THR A 146 7.05 -9.03 -10.12
C THR A 146 6.10 -8.08 -10.83
N LEU A 147 5.92 -6.88 -10.25
CA LEU A 147 5.10 -5.79 -10.74
C LEU A 147 6.00 -4.59 -11.01
N LEU A 148 5.96 -4.05 -12.23
CA LEU A 148 6.66 -2.82 -12.57
C LEU A 148 5.86 -1.60 -12.11
N LEU A 149 6.52 -0.62 -11.54
CA LEU A 149 5.92 0.66 -11.15
C LEU A 149 5.91 1.58 -12.39
N ARG A 150 4.70 1.94 -12.87
CA ARG A 150 4.53 2.70 -14.13
C ARG A 150 5.16 4.09 -14.12
N ASN A 151 5.27 4.72 -12.96
CA ASN A 151 5.77 6.09 -12.81
C ASN A 151 7.14 6.14 -12.12
N ALA A 152 7.76 4.99 -11.88
CA ALA A 152 9.12 4.91 -11.41
C ALA A 152 10.04 5.07 -12.62
N SER A 153 10.21 6.30 -13.06
CA SER A 153 11.32 6.64 -13.96
C SER A 153 12.40 7.18 -13.06
N PRO A 154 13.58 6.55 -12.97
CA PRO A 154 14.71 7.22 -12.33
C PRO A 154 14.91 8.52 -13.09
N GLU A 155 14.89 9.63 -12.36
CA GLU A 155 15.13 10.95 -12.99
C GLU A 155 16.51 10.92 -13.64
N VAL A 156 16.53 11.29 -14.93
CA VAL A 156 17.73 11.46 -15.75
C VAL A 156 18.47 12.72 -15.33
#